data_5bc18205c9cbd28ea68887f5cb0de184
#
_entry.id   5bc18205c9cbd28ea68887f5cb0de184
#
_cell.length_a   1.000
_cell.length_b   1.000
_cell.length_c   1.000
_cell.angle_alpha   90.00
_cell.angle_beta   90.00
_cell.angle_gamma   90.00
#
_symmetry.space_group_name_H-M   'P 1'
#
loop_
_entity.id
_entity.type
_entity.pdbx_description
1 polymer ?
#
loop_
_entity_poly.entity_id
_entity_poly.type
_entity_poly.pdbx_seq_one_letter_code
_entity_poly.pdbx_strand_id
1 'polypeptide(L)'
;MLIVAVGLAIFLQGLEIGIFPVGEGLARDFAKSGSTMWILIFGFMIGFGTTIAEPALVVIADKAASISSGRIDASMLRYVVAGSVGFAILLGVFRIIKGHPIHYYIITGYITVVTVTFFAPKEIIGLAYDLGGVTTSTVTVPLVAALGIGLASTIKGRNPMIDGFGLIAFASLTPMIFVQVYGIYVYNFVEATEVAKVVVEATVSQSATITAESVITGILAVVRDVVPILAIIFFFQYVILKKKIDNLKTVLIGFGLVILGLYAFILGLEMGLFALGESMAYQLTQMNNVWIIFAFAFAIGFSTTMAEPALMAIAKKAKEISDGKINDMTLRLFVAFGVAFGIALGAYRIVDGGQIHYYIIVGYAIVIGLTFIAPKHIIPIAYDSGGVTTSTVTVPLVAALGIGLATNIPGRDPLLDGFGLIAFASLFPMITVMAYGIIVEKFHVKSDTEIADQDEKSGEAKIHGSLEGVDDMSLSTVNLDATNLRHSLSLDFSAVIVIVPKGKKDDALHAAKDAGASGVTIMNANGMGLAELDNFYRHSPEENDVVLLFIVPSAIVDGIIKEMIRKLHITTSGDGIAFSVPITHIKGISLRQEDLFEREVESLSKDETKK
;
A
#
# COMPACT_ATOMS: atom_id res chain seq x y z
N MET A 1 3.07 16.17 23.80
CA MET A 1 2.42 16.21 22.48
C MET A 1 3.17 17.08 21.47
N LEU A 2 3.51 18.34 21.76
CA LEU A 2 4.26 19.19 20.81
C LEU A 2 5.61 18.56 20.41
N ILE A 3 6.36 18.04 21.37
CA ILE A 3 7.66 17.38 21.13
C ILE A 3 7.48 16.14 20.22
N VAL A 4 6.42 15.36 20.41
CA VAL A 4 6.08 14.20 19.54
C VAL A 4 5.84 14.68 18.09
N ALA A 5 5.01 15.72 17.91
CA ALA A 5 4.68 16.21 16.59
C ALA A 5 5.90 16.81 15.86
N VAL A 6 6.70 17.62 16.56
CA VAL A 6 7.91 18.22 16.00
C VAL A 6 8.98 17.15 15.74
N GLY A 7 9.18 16.23 16.68
CA GLY A 7 10.11 15.11 16.52
C GLY A 7 9.75 14.23 15.32
N LEU A 8 8.47 13.89 15.18
CA LEU A 8 7.97 13.13 14.04
C LEU A 8 8.17 13.86 12.70
N ALA A 9 7.84 15.17 12.66
CA ALA A 9 8.01 15.96 11.46
C ALA A 9 9.48 16.03 11.00
N ILE A 10 10.41 16.28 11.93
CA ILE A 10 11.86 16.32 11.65
C ILE A 10 12.35 14.93 11.21
N PHE A 11 11.88 13.89 11.86
CA PHE A 11 12.21 12.51 11.54
C PHE A 11 11.76 12.14 10.11
N LEU A 12 10.49 12.40 9.77
CA LEU A 12 9.95 12.14 8.43
C LEU A 12 10.69 12.94 7.35
N GLN A 13 10.96 14.23 7.60
CA GLN A 13 11.74 15.06 6.68
C GLN A 13 13.15 14.49 6.48
N GLY A 14 13.78 14.00 7.54
CA GLY A 14 15.09 13.36 7.47
C GLY A 14 15.08 12.08 6.63
N LEU A 15 14.02 11.28 6.74
CA LEU A 15 13.83 10.09 5.91
C LEU A 15 13.64 10.41 4.43
N GLU A 16 12.79 11.40 4.15
CA GLU A 16 12.44 11.81 2.78
C GLU A 16 13.66 12.33 2.01
N ILE A 17 14.52 13.13 2.64
CA ILE A 17 15.71 13.67 1.97
C ILE A 17 16.95 12.79 2.08
N GLY A 18 17.01 11.88 3.06
CA GLY A 18 18.20 11.08 3.36
C GLY A 18 18.10 9.63 2.94
N ILE A 19 17.11 8.90 3.47
CA ILE A 19 17.06 7.44 3.35
C ILE A 19 16.29 6.98 2.11
N PHE A 20 15.12 7.57 1.83
CA PHE A 20 14.25 7.12 0.74
C PHE A 20 14.89 7.22 -0.64
N PRO A 21 15.52 8.35 -1.05
CA PRO A 21 16.13 8.46 -2.38
C PRO A 21 17.24 7.44 -2.61
N VAL A 22 18.04 7.17 -1.57
CA VAL A 22 19.12 6.18 -1.64
C VAL A 22 18.56 4.76 -1.68
N GLY A 23 17.56 4.45 -0.84
CA GLY A 23 16.88 3.15 -0.81
C GLY A 23 16.23 2.80 -2.14
N GLU A 24 15.49 3.74 -2.74
CA GLU A 24 14.86 3.56 -4.06
C GLU A 24 15.91 3.45 -5.18
N GLY A 25 16.98 4.23 -5.11
CA GLY A 25 18.11 4.16 -6.04
C GLY A 25 18.75 2.78 -6.02
N LEU A 26 19.06 2.26 -4.83
CA LEU A 26 19.62 0.92 -4.62
C LEU A 26 18.67 -0.17 -5.16
N ALA A 27 17.37 -0.09 -4.84
CA ALA A 27 16.37 -1.05 -5.32
C ALA A 27 16.34 -1.11 -6.85
N ARG A 28 16.32 0.05 -7.52
CA ARG A 28 16.36 0.14 -9.00
C ARG A 28 17.67 -0.41 -9.59
N ASP A 29 18.80 -0.10 -9.00
CA ASP A 29 20.09 -0.56 -9.49
C ASP A 29 20.24 -2.08 -9.34
N PHE A 30 19.76 -2.66 -8.23
CA PHE A 30 19.75 -4.11 -8.05
C PHE A 30 18.78 -4.81 -9.01
N ALA A 31 17.59 -4.25 -9.24
CA ALA A 31 16.66 -4.77 -10.23
C ALA A 31 17.27 -4.85 -11.64
N LYS A 32 18.04 -3.81 -12.03
CA LYS A 32 18.75 -3.76 -13.32
C LYS A 32 19.98 -4.71 -13.39
N SER A 33 20.62 -5.01 -12.26
CA SER A 33 21.80 -5.87 -12.22
C SER A 33 21.52 -7.33 -12.56
N GLY A 34 20.27 -7.77 -12.49
CA GLY A 34 19.83 -9.14 -12.78
C GLY A 34 20.31 -10.19 -11.77
N SER A 35 21.02 -9.82 -10.71
CA SER A 35 21.52 -10.74 -9.70
C SER A 35 20.49 -11.01 -8.62
N THR A 36 19.76 -12.11 -8.75
CA THR A 36 18.74 -12.54 -7.76
C THR A 36 19.30 -12.61 -6.34
N MET A 37 20.53 -13.09 -6.17
CA MET A 37 21.13 -13.22 -4.84
C MET A 37 21.31 -11.87 -4.16
N TRP A 38 21.84 -10.86 -4.85
CA TRP A 38 22.03 -9.53 -4.27
C TRP A 38 20.73 -8.81 -3.98
N ILE A 39 19.69 -9.02 -4.81
CA ILE A 39 18.34 -8.47 -4.55
C ILE A 39 17.75 -9.09 -3.26
N LEU A 40 17.91 -10.40 -3.05
CA LEU A 40 17.43 -11.09 -1.85
C LEU A 40 18.17 -10.62 -0.59
N ILE A 41 19.50 -10.53 -0.65
CA ILE A 41 20.31 -10.03 0.48
C ILE A 41 19.94 -8.57 0.79
N PHE A 42 19.79 -7.74 -0.23
CA PHE A 42 19.37 -6.36 -0.06
C PHE A 42 17.99 -6.24 0.58
N GLY A 43 17.01 -7.04 0.11
CA GLY A 43 15.68 -7.11 0.73
C GLY A 43 15.73 -7.50 2.21
N PHE A 44 16.50 -8.54 2.54
CA PHE A 44 16.74 -8.94 3.94
C PHE A 44 17.31 -7.78 4.77
N MET A 45 18.36 -7.14 4.28
CA MET A 45 19.07 -6.09 5.00
C MET A 45 18.22 -4.81 5.18
N ILE A 46 17.38 -4.48 4.19
CA ILE A 46 16.40 -3.39 4.34
C ILE A 46 15.42 -3.72 5.46
N GLY A 47 14.78 -4.89 5.39
CA GLY A 47 13.81 -5.29 6.40
C GLY A 47 14.40 -5.33 7.81
N PHE A 48 15.59 -5.90 7.97
CA PHE A 48 16.33 -5.92 9.23
C PHE A 48 16.68 -4.51 9.72
N GLY A 49 17.30 -3.69 8.85
CA GLY A 49 17.81 -2.38 9.23
C GLY A 49 16.72 -1.38 9.59
N THR A 50 15.62 -1.34 8.84
CA THR A 50 14.50 -0.45 9.16
C THR A 50 13.79 -0.85 10.45
N THR A 51 13.69 -2.15 10.71
CA THR A 51 12.97 -2.66 11.90
C THR A 51 13.79 -2.52 13.18
N ILE A 52 15.10 -2.74 13.15
CA ILE A 52 15.93 -2.65 14.37
C ILE A 52 15.93 -1.25 14.99
N ALA A 53 15.77 -0.22 14.15
CA ALA A 53 15.72 1.19 14.54
C ALA A 53 14.28 1.72 14.69
N GLU A 54 13.27 0.83 14.65
CA GLU A 54 11.87 1.23 14.77
C GLU A 54 11.55 1.73 16.19
N PRO A 55 11.13 3.02 16.35
CA PRO A 55 10.88 3.60 17.68
C PRO A 55 9.82 2.85 18.48
N ALA A 56 8.73 2.46 17.80
CA ALA A 56 7.66 1.72 18.46
C ALA A 56 8.13 0.37 18.98
N LEU A 57 8.99 -0.33 18.22
CA LEU A 57 9.58 -1.59 18.66
C LEU A 57 10.48 -1.41 19.88
N VAL A 58 11.31 -0.36 19.91
CA VAL A 58 12.17 -0.05 21.06
C VAL A 58 11.32 0.06 22.32
N VAL A 59 10.29 0.93 22.28
CA VAL A 59 9.45 1.20 23.45
C VAL A 59 8.65 -0.02 23.89
N ILE A 60 8.08 -0.79 22.94
CA ILE A 60 7.32 -2.02 23.29
C ILE A 60 8.24 -3.10 23.86
N ALA A 61 9.45 -3.25 23.33
CA ALA A 61 10.43 -4.22 23.85
C ALA A 61 10.85 -3.87 25.28
N ASP A 62 11.10 -2.60 25.59
CA ASP A 62 11.45 -2.13 26.93
C ASP A 62 10.27 -2.32 27.90
N LYS A 63 9.03 -2.04 27.49
CA LYS A 63 7.84 -2.30 28.30
C LYS A 63 7.63 -3.80 28.54
N ALA A 64 7.81 -4.65 27.53
CA ALA A 64 7.72 -6.11 27.68
C ALA A 64 8.80 -6.66 28.66
N ALA A 65 10.03 -6.17 28.56
CA ALA A 65 11.11 -6.51 29.48
C ALA A 65 10.76 -6.11 30.92
N SER A 66 10.27 -4.90 31.13
CA SER A 66 9.87 -4.38 32.43
C SER A 66 8.72 -5.19 33.04
N ILE A 67 7.63 -5.46 32.30
CA ILE A 67 6.45 -6.19 32.77
C ILE A 67 6.79 -7.67 33.03
N SER A 68 7.67 -8.29 32.20
CA SER A 68 8.12 -9.69 32.40
C SER A 68 9.15 -9.86 33.50
N SER A 69 9.45 -8.83 34.30
CA SER A 69 10.49 -8.83 35.32
C SER A 69 11.86 -9.25 34.78
N GLY A 70 12.22 -8.77 33.58
CA GLY A 70 13.49 -9.03 32.92
C GLY A 70 13.63 -10.43 32.30
N ARG A 71 12.59 -11.27 32.32
CA ARG A 71 12.60 -12.58 31.67
C ARG A 71 12.72 -12.46 30.16
N ILE A 72 12.06 -11.45 29.56
CA ILE A 72 12.20 -11.07 28.14
C ILE A 72 13.28 -10.00 28.08
N ASP A 73 14.39 -10.29 27.39
CA ASP A 73 15.41 -9.29 27.11
C ASP A 73 14.99 -8.39 25.94
N ALA A 74 14.94 -7.08 26.16
CA ALA A 74 14.50 -6.09 25.18
C ALA A 74 15.37 -6.09 23.92
N SER A 75 16.70 -6.19 24.07
CA SER A 75 17.63 -6.17 22.94
C SER A 75 17.48 -7.42 22.08
N MET A 76 17.41 -8.60 22.73
CA MET A 76 17.23 -9.87 22.03
C MET A 76 15.89 -9.92 21.30
N LEU A 77 14.81 -9.46 21.94
CA LEU A 77 13.50 -9.36 21.31
C LEU A 77 13.56 -8.48 20.05
N ARG A 78 14.21 -7.32 20.11
CA ARG A 78 14.42 -6.44 18.95
C ARG A 78 15.18 -7.14 17.82
N TYR A 79 16.25 -7.88 18.12
CA TYR A 79 17.01 -8.63 17.10
C TYR A 79 16.18 -9.76 16.48
N VAL A 80 15.40 -10.49 17.27
CA VAL A 80 14.49 -11.54 16.78
C VAL A 80 13.46 -10.95 15.82
N VAL A 81 12.84 -9.85 16.21
CA VAL A 81 11.84 -9.16 15.40
C VAL A 81 12.46 -8.60 14.12
N ALA A 82 13.58 -7.90 14.20
CA ALA A 82 14.27 -7.35 13.01
C ALA A 82 14.73 -8.46 12.05
N GLY A 83 15.29 -9.55 12.58
CA GLY A 83 15.67 -10.72 11.80
C GLY A 83 14.48 -11.38 11.08
N SER A 84 13.33 -11.45 11.74
CA SER A 84 12.11 -11.99 11.16
C SER A 84 11.59 -11.12 10.01
N VAL A 85 11.61 -9.79 10.14
CA VAL A 85 11.22 -8.87 9.06
C VAL A 85 12.21 -8.92 7.90
N GLY A 86 13.51 -9.00 8.19
CA GLY A 86 14.51 -9.25 7.14
C GLY A 86 14.18 -10.51 6.32
N PHE A 87 13.88 -11.61 7.01
CA PHE A 87 13.45 -12.86 6.38
C PHE A 87 12.13 -12.71 5.61
N ALA A 88 11.17 -11.95 6.15
CA ALA A 88 9.90 -11.65 5.49
C ALA A 88 10.09 -10.97 4.14
N ILE A 89 10.90 -9.91 4.11
CA ILE A 89 11.16 -9.15 2.88
C ILE A 89 11.94 -10.00 1.86
N LEU A 90 12.92 -10.78 2.32
CA LEU A 90 13.62 -11.75 1.47
C LEU A 90 12.63 -12.74 0.82
N LEU A 91 11.73 -13.34 1.60
CA LEU A 91 10.72 -14.29 1.12
C LEU A 91 9.74 -13.62 0.14
N GLY A 92 9.30 -12.41 0.45
CA GLY A 92 8.41 -11.64 -0.41
C GLY A 92 9.05 -11.24 -1.74
N VAL A 93 10.30 -10.81 -1.72
CA VAL A 93 11.09 -10.52 -2.94
C VAL A 93 11.30 -11.79 -3.76
N PHE A 94 11.65 -12.91 -3.12
CA PHE A 94 11.75 -14.21 -3.78
C PHE A 94 10.45 -14.61 -4.47
N ARG A 95 9.31 -14.41 -3.81
CA ARG A 95 7.98 -14.65 -4.38
C ARG A 95 7.74 -13.81 -5.64
N ILE A 96 8.05 -12.49 -5.61
CA ILE A 96 7.89 -11.60 -6.76
C ILE A 96 8.74 -12.10 -7.94
N ILE A 97 10.01 -12.43 -7.70
CA ILE A 97 10.92 -12.94 -8.73
C ILE A 97 10.37 -14.24 -9.36
N LYS A 98 9.88 -15.17 -8.54
CA LYS A 98 9.33 -16.45 -9.02
C LYS A 98 7.91 -16.32 -9.59
N GLY A 99 7.15 -15.30 -9.20
CA GLY A 99 5.77 -15.09 -9.63
C GLY A 99 4.76 -15.97 -8.95
N HIS A 100 5.05 -16.38 -7.75
CA HIS A 100 4.11 -17.19 -7.00
C HIS A 100 2.96 -16.32 -6.47
N PRO A 101 1.70 -16.82 -6.51
CA PRO A 101 0.56 -16.10 -5.94
C PRO A 101 0.73 -15.88 -4.43
N ILE A 102 0.50 -14.63 -3.99
CA ILE A 102 0.74 -14.24 -2.60
C ILE A 102 -0.15 -14.99 -1.59
N HIS A 103 -1.40 -15.25 -1.96
CA HIS A 103 -2.37 -15.84 -1.05
C HIS A 103 -1.94 -17.21 -0.49
N TYR A 104 -1.21 -18.03 -1.25
CA TYR A 104 -0.69 -19.30 -0.74
C TYR A 104 0.31 -19.11 0.40
N TYR A 105 1.22 -18.14 0.25
CA TYR A 105 2.20 -17.83 1.29
C TYR A 105 1.55 -17.29 2.55
N ILE A 106 0.60 -16.37 2.38
CA ILE A 106 -0.08 -15.72 3.51
C ILE A 106 -0.96 -16.73 4.25
N ILE A 107 -1.76 -17.54 3.55
CA ILE A 107 -2.58 -18.59 4.16
C ILE A 107 -1.70 -19.58 4.93
N THR A 108 -0.63 -20.08 4.29
CA THR A 108 0.32 -20.98 4.95
C THR A 108 0.95 -20.34 6.18
N GLY A 109 1.33 -19.07 6.06
CA GLY A 109 1.90 -18.29 7.18
C GLY A 109 0.94 -18.17 8.36
N TYR A 110 -0.32 -17.80 8.14
CA TYR A 110 -1.31 -17.69 9.23
C TYR A 110 -1.67 -19.05 9.84
N ILE A 111 -1.73 -20.11 9.04
CA ILE A 111 -1.86 -21.47 9.57
C ILE A 111 -0.67 -21.82 10.46
N THR A 112 0.54 -21.43 10.07
CA THR A 112 1.75 -21.63 10.88
C THR A 112 1.70 -20.82 12.17
N VAL A 113 1.31 -19.53 12.11
CA VAL A 113 1.13 -18.67 13.30
C VAL A 113 0.17 -19.34 14.29
N VAL A 114 -1.01 -19.73 13.82
CA VAL A 114 -2.04 -20.38 14.64
C VAL A 114 -1.52 -21.69 15.22
N THR A 115 -0.82 -22.50 14.43
CA THR A 115 -0.25 -23.77 14.89
C THR A 115 0.77 -23.55 16.01
N VAL A 116 1.69 -22.60 15.84
CA VAL A 116 2.70 -22.28 16.86
C VAL A 116 2.05 -21.73 18.13
N THR A 117 0.93 -20.98 17.99
CA THR A 117 0.18 -20.44 19.15
C THR A 117 -0.27 -21.52 20.13
N PHE A 118 -0.60 -22.73 19.67
CA PHE A 118 -0.98 -23.82 20.57
C PHE A 118 0.18 -24.34 21.42
N PHE A 119 1.42 -24.09 21.02
CA PHE A 119 2.63 -24.48 21.75
C PHE A 119 3.26 -23.32 22.52
N ALA A 120 2.86 -22.08 22.23
CA ALA A 120 3.42 -20.88 22.82
C ALA A 120 2.93 -20.67 24.25
N PRO A 121 3.79 -20.22 25.19
CA PRO A 121 3.37 -19.77 26.51
C PRO A 121 2.34 -18.63 26.41
N LYS A 122 1.33 -18.65 27.28
CA LYS A 122 0.23 -17.67 27.23
C LYS A 122 0.71 -16.23 27.37
N GLU A 123 1.76 -16.03 28.12
CA GLU A 123 2.40 -14.75 28.42
C GLU A 123 3.01 -14.07 27.20
N ILE A 124 3.46 -14.84 26.20
CA ILE A 124 4.08 -14.29 24.98
C ILE A 124 3.08 -14.09 23.84
N ILE A 125 1.92 -14.75 23.88
CA ILE A 125 0.99 -14.76 22.73
C ILE A 125 0.55 -13.34 22.37
N GLY A 126 0.05 -12.57 23.33
CA GLY A 126 -0.40 -11.19 23.10
C GLY A 126 0.71 -10.31 22.53
N LEU A 127 1.89 -10.37 23.14
CA LEU A 127 3.07 -9.62 22.69
C LEU A 127 3.52 -10.05 21.29
N ALA A 128 3.53 -11.34 20.98
CA ALA A 128 3.95 -11.84 19.68
C ALA A 128 3.03 -11.37 18.55
N TYR A 129 1.73 -11.38 18.78
CA TYR A 129 0.75 -10.87 17.81
C TYR A 129 0.84 -9.35 17.65
N ASP A 130 1.05 -8.60 18.74
CA ASP A 130 1.24 -7.15 18.69
C ASP A 130 2.50 -6.78 17.92
N LEU A 131 3.61 -7.51 18.14
CA LEU A 131 4.86 -7.26 17.43
C LEU A 131 4.77 -7.49 15.91
N GLY A 132 3.82 -8.30 15.45
CA GLY A 132 3.49 -8.37 14.05
C GLY A 132 3.00 -7.03 13.48
N GLY A 133 2.22 -6.28 14.25
CA GLY A 133 1.78 -4.92 13.87
C GLY A 133 2.86 -3.86 14.09
N VAL A 134 3.66 -3.96 15.15
CA VAL A 134 4.69 -2.96 15.51
C VAL A 134 5.77 -2.77 14.44
N THR A 135 6.05 -3.79 13.64
CA THR A 135 7.16 -3.81 12.65
C THR A 135 6.89 -3.01 11.38
N THR A 136 5.67 -2.55 11.19
CA THR A 136 5.23 -1.90 9.96
C THR A 136 4.97 -0.42 10.20
N SER A 137 6.04 0.37 10.17
CA SER A 137 6.05 1.81 10.49
C SER A 137 5.93 2.72 9.29
N THR A 138 5.86 4.03 9.58
CA THR A 138 5.93 5.13 8.59
C THR A 138 7.20 5.10 7.74
N VAL A 139 8.25 4.40 8.17
CA VAL A 139 9.52 4.22 7.44
C VAL A 139 9.51 2.95 6.61
N THR A 140 9.23 1.83 7.27
CA THR A 140 9.32 0.49 6.66
C THR A 140 8.28 0.34 5.54
N VAL A 141 7.05 0.82 5.76
CA VAL A 141 5.94 0.65 4.82
C VAL A 141 6.20 1.28 3.45
N PRO A 142 6.51 2.59 3.32
CA PRO A 142 6.76 3.18 2.02
C PRO A 142 7.97 2.57 1.30
N LEU A 143 9.04 2.27 2.02
CA LEU A 143 10.26 1.71 1.44
C LEU A 143 10.04 0.29 0.92
N VAL A 144 9.37 -0.55 1.69
CA VAL A 144 9.05 -1.94 1.33
C VAL A 144 8.01 -1.98 0.19
N ALA A 145 7.00 -1.10 0.22
CA ALA A 145 6.04 -0.98 -0.88
C ALA A 145 6.72 -0.53 -2.18
N ALA A 146 7.61 0.49 -2.11
CA ALA A 146 8.38 0.95 -3.26
C ALA A 146 9.27 -0.16 -3.84
N LEU A 147 9.93 -0.95 -2.98
CA LEU A 147 10.71 -2.12 -3.40
C LEU A 147 9.84 -3.15 -4.13
N GLY A 148 8.69 -3.52 -3.57
CA GLY A 148 7.77 -4.51 -4.14
C GLY A 148 7.20 -4.07 -5.49
N ILE A 149 6.65 -2.86 -5.54
CA ILE A 149 6.06 -2.27 -6.75
C ILE A 149 7.15 -2.05 -7.82
N GLY A 150 8.32 -1.54 -7.42
CA GLY A 150 9.45 -1.32 -8.33
C GLY A 150 9.96 -2.61 -8.97
N LEU A 151 10.11 -3.69 -8.19
CA LEU A 151 10.48 -5.01 -8.72
C LEU A 151 9.40 -5.56 -9.66
N ALA A 152 8.13 -5.50 -9.26
CA ALA A 152 7.03 -6.00 -10.08
C ALA A 152 6.87 -5.22 -11.39
N SER A 153 7.16 -3.92 -11.40
CA SER A 153 7.16 -3.10 -12.62
C SER A 153 8.33 -3.39 -13.55
N THR A 154 9.46 -3.88 -13.02
CA THR A 154 10.69 -4.12 -13.80
C THR A 154 10.74 -5.54 -14.38
N ILE A 155 10.16 -6.53 -13.70
CA ILE A 155 10.24 -7.94 -14.09
C ILE A 155 9.12 -8.26 -15.10
N LYS A 156 9.49 -8.76 -16.29
CA LYS A 156 8.54 -9.17 -17.33
C LYS A 156 7.52 -10.20 -16.79
N GLY A 157 6.24 -9.97 -17.10
CA GLY A 157 5.14 -10.88 -16.74
C GLY A 157 4.68 -10.73 -15.29
N ARG A 158 5.07 -9.65 -14.59
CA ARG A 158 4.54 -9.30 -13.27
C ARG A 158 3.56 -8.13 -13.38
N ASN A 159 2.58 -8.15 -12.49
CA ASN A 159 1.59 -7.09 -12.38
C ASN A 159 1.86 -6.29 -11.09
N PRO A 160 2.19 -4.98 -11.16
CA PRO A 160 2.48 -4.16 -9.98
C PRO A 160 1.37 -4.18 -8.93
N MET A 161 0.10 -4.29 -9.34
CA MET A 161 -1.05 -4.32 -8.43
C MET A 161 -1.19 -5.66 -7.68
N ILE A 162 -0.91 -6.77 -8.34
CA ILE A 162 -1.07 -8.12 -7.77
C ILE A 162 0.23 -8.60 -7.12
N ASP A 163 1.37 -8.35 -7.79
CA ASP A 163 2.66 -8.87 -7.37
C ASP A 163 3.47 -7.87 -6.52
N GLY A 164 3.26 -6.56 -6.70
CA GLY A 164 4.01 -5.51 -6.03
C GLY A 164 3.60 -5.28 -4.58
N PHE A 165 2.35 -5.53 -4.24
CA PHE A 165 1.83 -5.48 -2.87
C PHE A 165 2.00 -6.82 -2.13
N GLY A 166 1.83 -6.79 -0.81
CA GLY A 166 1.88 -7.96 0.06
C GLY A 166 3.21 -8.18 0.77
N LEU A 167 4.23 -7.37 0.50
CA LEU A 167 5.49 -7.41 1.25
C LEU A 167 5.31 -6.95 2.70
N ILE A 168 4.42 -5.99 2.93
CA ILE A 168 4.09 -5.47 4.26
C ILE A 168 3.38 -6.56 5.07
N ALA A 169 2.49 -7.31 4.42
CA ALA A 169 1.83 -8.46 5.04
C ALA A 169 2.83 -9.52 5.54
N PHE A 170 3.87 -9.82 4.76
CA PHE A 170 4.94 -10.71 5.23
C PHE A 170 5.70 -10.13 6.42
N ALA A 171 6.01 -8.83 6.38
CA ALA A 171 6.69 -8.12 7.46
C ALA A 171 5.88 -8.12 8.77
N SER A 172 4.55 -8.15 8.68
CA SER A 172 3.66 -8.27 9.83
C SER A 172 3.53 -9.72 10.33
N LEU A 173 3.46 -10.69 9.43
CA LEU A 173 3.19 -12.09 9.75
C LEU A 173 4.39 -12.82 10.39
N THR A 174 5.60 -12.62 9.85
CA THR A 174 6.77 -13.38 10.30
C THR A 174 7.20 -13.08 11.74
N PRO A 175 7.13 -11.84 12.26
CA PRO A 175 7.41 -11.58 13.67
C PRO A 175 6.50 -12.35 14.62
N MET A 176 5.23 -12.55 14.26
CA MET A 176 4.31 -13.35 15.08
C MET A 176 4.83 -14.76 15.30
N ILE A 177 5.41 -15.40 14.27
CA ILE A 177 5.99 -16.74 14.35
C ILE A 177 7.28 -16.72 15.17
N PHE A 178 8.21 -15.82 14.81
CA PHE A 178 9.55 -15.81 15.40
C PHE A 178 9.51 -15.43 16.88
N VAL A 179 8.65 -14.51 17.28
CA VAL A 179 8.50 -14.10 18.69
C VAL A 179 7.82 -15.19 19.51
N GLN A 180 6.85 -15.92 18.96
CA GLN A 180 6.29 -17.09 19.66
C GLN A 180 7.36 -18.17 19.86
N VAL A 181 8.17 -18.46 18.84
CA VAL A 181 9.29 -19.41 18.96
C VAL A 181 10.32 -18.92 19.99
N TYR A 182 10.65 -17.64 19.98
CA TYR A 182 11.50 -17.01 21.00
C TYR A 182 10.88 -17.15 22.40
N GLY A 183 9.58 -16.92 22.55
CA GLY A 183 8.87 -17.12 23.82
C GLY A 183 8.91 -18.56 24.30
N ILE A 184 8.71 -19.54 23.41
CA ILE A 184 8.87 -20.96 23.74
C ILE A 184 10.27 -21.22 24.28
N TYR A 185 11.31 -20.66 23.65
CA TYR A 185 12.69 -20.80 24.13
C TYR A 185 12.88 -20.16 25.50
N VAL A 186 12.47 -18.89 25.66
CA VAL A 186 12.67 -18.14 26.94
C VAL A 186 11.95 -18.80 28.10
N TYR A 187 10.70 -19.20 27.92
CA TYR A 187 9.90 -19.74 29.02
C TYR A 187 10.25 -21.17 29.40
N ASN A 188 10.90 -21.94 28.52
CA ASN A 188 11.35 -23.30 28.80
C ASN A 188 12.81 -23.39 29.27
N PHE A 189 13.69 -22.44 28.88
CA PHE A 189 15.13 -22.59 29.06
C PHE A 189 15.78 -21.42 29.82
N VAL A 190 15.07 -20.28 30.00
CA VAL A 190 15.61 -19.12 30.72
C VAL A 190 14.90 -19.00 32.06
N GLU A 191 15.67 -19.09 33.16
CA GLU A 191 15.15 -18.88 34.52
C GLU A 191 14.86 -17.37 34.73
N ALA A 192 13.76 -17.07 35.44
CA ALA A 192 13.46 -15.69 35.82
C ALA A 192 14.50 -15.20 36.85
N THR A 193 15.20 -14.13 36.50
CA THR A 193 16.21 -13.57 37.39
C THR A 193 15.52 -12.76 38.48
N GLU A 194 15.70 -13.11 39.76
CA GLU A 194 15.09 -12.42 40.92
C GLU A 194 15.52 -10.95 41.11
N VAL A 195 16.49 -10.48 40.32
CA VAL A 195 17.11 -9.14 40.45
C VAL A 195 16.16 -7.99 40.00
N ALA A 196 15.09 -8.30 39.31
CA ALA A 196 14.24 -7.26 38.67
C ALA A 196 13.22 -6.61 39.63
N LYS A 197 12.91 -7.19 40.80
CA LYS A 197 11.95 -6.57 41.73
C LYS A 197 12.43 -5.25 42.33
N VAL A 198 13.75 -5.08 42.46
CA VAL A 198 14.34 -3.86 43.06
C VAL A 198 14.38 -2.69 42.05
N VAL A 199 14.44 -2.97 40.75
CA VAL A 199 14.52 -1.91 39.70
C VAL A 199 13.16 -1.31 39.41
N VAL A 200 12.06 -2.08 39.52
CA VAL A 200 10.71 -1.61 39.21
C VAL A 200 10.21 -0.55 40.23
N GLU A 201 10.55 -0.69 41.51
CA GLU A 201 10.22 0.32 42.53
C GLU A 201 11.02 1.63 42.40
N ALA A 202 12.22 1.58 41.80
CA ALA A 202 13.06 2.75 41.59
C ALA A 202 12.67 3.57 40.32
N THR A 203 12.08 2.91 39.32
CA THR A 203 11.75 3.58 38.04
C THR A 203 10.40 4.32 38.06
N VAL A 204 9.48 3.93 38.94
CA VAL A 204 8.16 4.58 39.07
C VAL A 204 8.22 5.94 39.80
N SER A 205 9.33 6.23 40.51
CA SER A 205 9.45 7.45 41.33
C SER A 205 10.39 8.54 40.76
N GLN A 206 11.01 8.35 39.63
CA GLN A 206 11.80 9.41 39.00
C GLN A 206 10.96 10.20 37.98
N SER A 207 10.42 11.33 38.45
CA SER A 207 10.12 12.46 37.55
C SER A 207 11.35 12.66 36.66
N ALA A 208 11.22 12.41 35.34
CA ALA A 208 12.33 12.52 34.41
C ALA A 208 12.81 13.98 34.36
N THR A 209 13.74 14.32 35.22
CA THR A 209 14.47 15.58 35.14
C THR A 209 15.39 15.47 33.92
N ILE A 210 15.09 16.25 32.87
CA ILE A 210 15.93 16.33 31.68
C ILE A 210 17.26 16.95 32.10
N THR A 211 18.28 16.11 32.27
CA THR A 211 19.65 16.56 32.51
C THR A 211 20.44 16.53 31.20
N ALA A 212 21.47 17.35 31.08
CA ALA A 212 22.34 17.33 29.89
C ALA A 212 22.93 15.93 29.64
N GLU A 213 23.22 15.17 30.69
CA GLU A 213 23.72 13.80 30.62
C GLU A 213 22.67 12.83 30.03
N SER A 214 21.40 12.95 30.44
CA SER A 214 20.32 12.12 29.89
C SER A 214 20.04 12.43 28.41
N VAL A 215 20.20 13.67 27.99
CA VAL A 215 20.08 14.06 26.57
C VAL A 215 21.21 13.47 25.74
N ILE A 216 22.46 13.56 26.20
CA ILE A 216 23.61 13.05 25.47
C ILE A 216 23.53 11.52 25.35
N THR A 217 23.23 10.81 26.45
CA THR A 217 23.10 9.35 26.43
C THR A 217 21.94 8.89 25.56
N GLY A 218 20.81 9.61 25.54
CA GLY A 218 19.68 9.34 24.67
C GLY A 218 20.02 9.54 23.19
N ILE A 219 20.70 10.62 22.82
CA ILE A 219 21.15 10.84 21.44
C ILE A 219 22.13 9.73 21.02
N LEU A 220 23.08 9.34 21.88
CA LEU A 220 24.02 8.28 21.58
C LEU A 220 23.34 6.92 21.39
N ALA A 221 22.28 6.64 22.15
CA ALA A 221 21.44 5.44 21.96
C ALA A 221 20.78 5.45 20.58
N VAL A 222 20.18 6.56 20.17
CA VAL A 222 19.58 6.73 18.84
C VAL A 222 20.61 6.61 17.72
N VAL A 223 21.80 7.20 17.89
CA VAL A 223 22.90 7.04 16.91
C VAL A 223 23.25 5.56 16.74
N ARG A 224 23.38 4.82 17.87
CA ARG A 224 23.64 3.37 17.84
C ARG A 224 22.55 2.61 17.06
N ASP A 225 21.31 2.99 17.19
CA ASP A 225 20.17 2.35 16.51
C ASP A 225 20.09 2.70 15.01
N VAL A 226 20.56 3.88 14.60
CA VAL A 226 20.60 4.33 13.19
C VAL A 226 21.85 3.84 12.43
N VAL A 227 22.97 3.59 13.12
CA VAL A 227 24.23 3.13 12.52
C VAL A 227 24.07 1.87 11.64
N PRO A 228 23.29 0.83 12.02
CA PRO A 228 23.09 -0.32 11.14
C PRO A 228 22.51 0.03 9.78
N ILE A 229 21.55 0.95 9.72
CA ILE A 229 20.93 1.40 8.46
C ILE A 229 21.98 2.10 7.59
N LEU A 230 22.75 3.01 8.18
CA LEU A 230 23.86 3.68 7.51
C LEU A 230 24.87 2.67 6.96
N ALA A 231 25.29 1.73 7.79
CA ALA A 231 26.25 0.70 7.41
C ALA A 231 25.76 -0.13 6.22
N ILE A 232 24.48 -0.52 6.23
CA ILE A 232 23.84 -1.26 5.14
C ILE A 232 23.87 -0.44 3.84
N ILE A 233 23.42 0.81 3.89
CA ILE A 233 23.35 1.70 2.74
C ILE A 233 24.76 1.90 2.14
N PHE A 234 25.74 2.27 2.97
CA PHE A 234 27.11 2.50 2.50
C PHE A 234 27.75 1.22 1.96
N PHE A 235 27.53 0.08 2.61
CA PHE A 235 28.05 -1.21 2.15
C PHE A 235 27.51 -1.54 0.75
N PHE A 236 26.20 -1.48 0.54
CA PHE A 236 25.63 -1.80 -0.77
C PHE A 236 26.04 -0.79 -1.84
N GLN A 237 26.08 0.49 -1.51
CA GLN A 237 26.40 1.55 -2.47
C GLN A 237 27.86 1.50 -2.91
N TYR A 238 28.79 1.42 -1.95
CA TYR A 238 30.23 1.55 -2.25
C TYR A 238 30.93 0.21 -2.48
N VAL A 239 30.52 -0.86 -1.79
CA VAL A 239 31.20 -2.17 -1.91
C VAL A 239 30.58 -3.01 -3.03
N ILE A 240 29.26 -3.06 -3.11
CA ILE A 240 28.57 -3.95 -4.07
C ILE A 240 28.34 -3.24 -5.41
N LEU A 241 27.65 -2.10 -5.41
CA LEU A 241 27.36 -1.38 -6.65
C LEU A 241 28.55 -0.56 -7.17
N LYS A 242 29.51 -0.23 -6.30
CA LYS A 242 30.68 0.60 -6.59
C LYS A 242 30.33 1.94 -7.24
N LYS A 243 29.17 2.50 -6.85
CA LYS A 243 28.65 3.78 -7.33
C LYS A 243 28.74 4.83 -6.23
N LYS A 244 28.99 6.08 -6.61
CA LYS A 244 28.93 7.21 -5.66
C LYS A 244 27.46 7.52 -5.35
N ILE A 245 27.19 7.95 -4.10
CA ILE A 245 25.88 8.47 -3.71
C ILE A 245 25.75 9.87 -4.31
N ASP A 246 24.68 10.09 -5.07
CA ASP A 246 24.34 11.41 -5.55
C ASP A 246 23.95 12.29 -4.36
N ASN A 247 24.49 13.52 -4.32
CA ASN A 247 24.21 14.49 -3.25
C ASN A 247 24.49 13.96 -1.82
N LEU A 248 25.63 13.29 -1.60
CA LEU A 248 26.01 12.75 -0.28
C LEU A 248 25.81 13.75 0.88
N LYS A 249 26.01 15.05 0.61
CA LYS A 249 25.79 16.12 1.60
C LYS A 249 24.35 16.19 2.09
N THR A 250 23.40 16.10 1.15
CA THR A 250 21.95 16.08 1.46
C THR A 250 21.57 14.84 2.23
N VAL A 251 22.13 13.68 1.84
CA VAL A 251 21.92 12.40 2.53
C VAL A 251 22.41 12.47 3.98
N LEU A 252 23.62 13.01 4.23
CA LEU A 252 24.15 13.16 5.58
C LEU A 252 23.34 14.14 6.44
N ILE A 253 22.83 15.23 5.85
CA ILE A 253 21.92 16.16 6.53
C ILE A 253 20.62 15.41 6.90
N GLY A 254 20.08 14.61 5.97
CA GLY A 254 18.90 13.78 6.22
C GLY A 254 19.11 12.82 7.41
N PHE A 255 20.26 12.16 7.48
CA PHE A 255 20.58 11.31 8.64
C PHE A 255 20.72 12.09 9.95
N GLY A 256 21.28 13.30 9.92
CA GLY A 256 21.31 14.19 11.09
C GLY A 256 19.90 14.52 11.58
N LEU A 257 18.99 14.84 10.65
CA LEU A 257 17.57 15.08 10.97
C LEU A 257 16.87 13.83 11.48
N VAL A 258 17.16 12.65 10.91
CA VAL A 258 16.64 11.37 11.42
C VAL A 258 17.03 11.17 12.88
N ILE A 259 18.31 11.34 13.24
CA ILE A 259 18.77 11.16 14.62
C ILE A 259 18.09 12.15 15.57
N LEU A 260 18.08 13.44 15.23
CA LEU A 260 17.47 14.46 16.08
C LEU A 260 15.95 14.28 16.20
N GLY A 261 15.28 14.01 15.07
CA GLY A 261 13.84 13.78 15.03
C GLY A 261 13.43 12.55 15.81
N LEU A 262 14.17 11.45 15.64
CA LEU A 262 13.92 10.18 16.34
C LEU A 262 14.11 10.33 17.85
N TYR A 263 15.19 10.99 18.29
CA TYR A 263 15.41 11.27 19.72
C TYR A 263 14.27 12.10 20.31
N ALA A 264 13.91 13.21 19.68
CA ALA A 264 12.81 14.08 20.15
C ALA A 264 11.48 13.30 20.15
N PHE A 265 11.25 12.47 19.16
CA PHE A 265 10.05 11.67 19.05
C PHE A 265 9.95 10.62 20.18
N ILE A 266 11.00 9.83 20.42
CA ILE A 266 11.03 8.83 21.51
C ILE A 266 10.83 9.53 22.87
N LEU A 267 11.57 10.60 23.13
CA LEU A 267 11.41 11.39 24.36
C LEU A 267 9.97 11.88 24.56
N GLY A 268 9.37 12.37 23.48
CA GLY A 268 7.97 12.81 23.48
C GLY A 268 6.97 11.67 23.69
N LEU A 269 7.24 10.47 23.17
CA LEU A 269 6.44 9.26 23.40
C LEU A 269 6.45 8.86 24.87
N GLU A 270 7.63 8.75 25.46
CA GLU A 270 7.81 8.33 26.85
C GLU A 270 7.17 9.32 27.83
N MET A 271 7.46 10.62 27.65
CA MET A 271 6.95 11.67 28.54
C MET A 271 5.47 12.03 28.31
N GLY A 272 4.94 11.78 27.12
CA GLY A 272 3.62 12.26 26.73
C GLY A 272 2.60 11.17 26.43
N LEU A 273 2.80 10.38 25.37
CA LEU A 273 1.78 9.45 24.88
C LEU A 273 1.54 8.27 25.81
N PHE A 274 2.61 7.67 26.36
CA PHE A 274 2.46 6.58 27.31
C PHE A 274 1.82 7.03 28.62
N ALA A 275 2.32 8.12 29.20
CA ALA A 275 1.76 8.67 30.42
C ALA A 275 0.29 9.09 30.26
N LEU A 276 -0.06 9.64 29.08
CA LEU A 276 -1.43 10.00 28.74
C LEU A 276 -2.31 8.76 28.60
N GLY A 277 -1.85 7.73 27.88
CA GLY A 277 -2.58 6.48 27.67
C GLY A 277 -2.84 5.74 28.98
N GLU A 278 -1.85 5.62 29.86
CA GLU A 278 -1.98 5.03 31.19
C GLU A 278 -2.95 5.85 32.08
N SER A 279 -2.83 7.19 32.10
CA SER A 279 -3.73 8.08 32.85
C SER A 279 -5.17 7.99 32.34
N MET A 280 -5.38 7.96 31.02
CA MET A 280 -6.70 7.79 30.44
C MET A 280 -7.31 6.43 30.77
N ALA A 281 -6.53 5.33 30.67
CA ALA A 281 -6.97 4.02 31.06
C ALA A 281 -7.41 3.97 32.54
N TYR A 282 -6.63 4.59 33.43
CA TYR A 282 -7.01 4.73 34.83
C TYR A 282 -8.33 5.49 35.01
N GLN A 283 -8.47 6.67 34.40
CA GLN A 283 -9.69 7.48 34.52
C GLN A 283 -10.92 6.74 33.94
N LEU A 284 -10.78 6.07 32.79
CA LEU A 284 -11.83 5.30 32.16
C LEU A 284 -12.33 4.14 33.06
N THR A 285 -11.40 3.45 33.73
CA THR A 285 -11.76 2.37 34.66
C THR A 285 -12.50 2.89 35.91
N GLN A 286 -12.19 4.12 36.37
CA GLN A 286 -12.88 4.76 37.49
C GLN A 286 -14.32 5.19 37.17
N MET A 287 -14.64 5.42 35.89
CA MET A 287 -15.99 5.83 35.48
C MET A 287 -17.04 4.72 35.61
N ASN A 288 -16.65 3.51 35.89
CA ASN A 288 -17.50 2.33 36.09
C ASN A 288 -18.52 2.10 34.96
N ASN A 289 -18.20 2.58 33.74
CA ASN A 289 -19.05 2.47 32.54
C ASN A 289 -18.24 1.91 31.38
N VAL A 290 -18.46 0.65 31.08
CA VAL A 290 -17.74 -0.11 30.07
C VAL A 290 -17.94 0.46 28.66
N TRP A 291 -19.12 1.03 28.38
CA TRP A 291 -19.44 1.60 27.06
C TRP A 291 -18.55 2.81 26.73
N ILE A 292 -18.16 3.59 27.75
CA ILE A 292 -17.25 4.73 27.55
C ILE A 292 -15.86 4.22 27.16
N ILE A 293 -15.38 3.10 27.75
CA ILE A 293 -14.12 2.47 27.39
C ILE A 293 -14.15 2.05 25.91
N PHE A 294 -15.24 1.41 25.46
CA PHE A 294 -15.36 0.95 24.09
C PHE A 294 -15.48 2.09 23.09
N ALA A 295 -16.28 3.12 23.42
CA ALA A 295 -16.41 4.32 22.58
C ALA A 295 -15.07 5.06 22.44
N PHE A 296 -14.32 5.16 23.53
CA PHE A 296 -13.00 5.77 23.53
C PHE A 296 -11.98 4.95 22.72
N ALA A 297 -11.96 3.63 22.91
CA ALA A 297 -11.11 2.71 22.15
C ALA A 297 -11.41 2.77 20.65
N PHE A 298 -12.70 2.81 20.29
CA PHE A 298 -13.15 3.02 18.91
C PHE A 298 -12.67 4.37 18.34
N ALA A 299 -12.88 5.45 19.08
CA ALA A 299 -12.50 6.81 18.65
C ALA A 299 -10.99 6.95 18.45
N ILE A 300 -10.16 6.38 19.32
CA ILE A 300 -8.71 6.32 19.15
C ILE A 300 -8.35 5.58 17.88
N GLY A 301 -8.87 4.36 17.69
CA GLY A 301 -8.56 3.56 16.52
C GLY A 301 -8.93 4.25 15.21
N PHE A 302 -10.11 4.87 15.16
CA PHE A 302 -10.56 5.61 13.99
C PHE A 302 -9.69 6.83 13.69
N SER A 303 -9.48 7.69 14.70
CA SER A 303 -8.80 8.97 14.52
C SER A 303 -7.31 8.81 14.18
N THR A 304 -6.61 7.92 14.86
CA THR A 304 -5.19 7.65 14.59
C THR A 304 -4.99 7.07 13.19
N THR A 305 -5.86 6.15 12.77
CA THR A 305 -5.77 5.52 11.45
C THR A 305 -6.08 6.51 10.32
N MET A 306 -7.08 7.36 10.48
CA MET A 306 -7.37 8.39 9.46
C MET A 306 -6.24 9.40 9.28
N ALA A 307 -5.47 9.65 10.32
CA ALA A 307 -4.31 10.53 10.30
C ALA A 307 -3.00 9.83 9.87
N GLU A 308 -3.03 8.52 9.59
CA GLU A 308 -1.85 7.70 9.33
C GLU A 308 -1.20 8.02 7.97
N PRO A 309 0.05 8.56 7.93
CA PRO A 309 0.71 8.91 6.67
C PRO A 309 1.01 7.69 5.77
N ALA A 310 1.38 6.54 6.36
CA ALA A 310 1.67 5.33 5.62
C ALA A 310 0.42 4.81 4.89
N LEU A 311 -0.74 4.85 5.54
CA LEU A 311 -2.02 4.49 4.93
C LEU A 311 -2.37 5.45 3.78
N MET A 312 -2.14 6.76 3.95
CA MET A 312 -2.35 7.74 2.88
C MET A 312 -1.48 7.44 1.66
N ALA A 313 -0.21 7.12 1.88
CA ALA A 313 0.72 6.78 0.79
C ALA A 313 0.30 5.51 0.04
N ILE A 314 -0.06 4.44 0.77
CA ILE A 314 -0.51 3.17 0.17
C ILE A 314 -1.84 3.35 -0.57
N ALA A 315 -2.81 4.06 0.01
CA ALA A 315 -4.11 4.30 -0.63
C ALA A 315 -3.97 5.12 -1.92
N LYS A 316 -3.13 6.16 -1.91
CA LYS A 316 -2.79 6.94 -3.10
C LYS A 316 -2.13 6.06 -4.17
N LYS A 317 -1.18 5.23 -3.77
CA LYS A 317 -0.49 4.33 -4.70
C LYS A 317 -1.40 3.24 -5.27
N ALA A 318 -2.31 2.68 -4.47
CA ALA A 318 -3.33 1.75 -4.92
C ALA A 318 -4.28 2.41 -5.95
N LYS A 319 -4.69 3.66 -5.72
CA LYS A 319 -5.49 4.44 -6.67
C LYS A 319 -4.75 4.67 -7.99
N GLU A 320 -3.48 5.08 -7.94
CA GLU A 320 -2.64 5.30 -9.13
C GLU A 320 -2.51 4.03 -9.98
N ILE A 321 -2.18 2.89 -9.36
CA ILE A 321 -1.95 1.62 -10.05
C ILE A 321 -3.25 0.98 -10.55
N SER A 322 -4.39 1.28 -9.90
CA SER A 322 -5.71 0.76 -10.28
C SER A 322 -6.44 1.64 -11.32
N ASP A 323 -5.79 2.65 -11.87
CA ASP A 323 -6.41 3.64 -12.77
C ASP A 323 -7.70 4.27 -12.18
N GLY A 324 -7.67 4.52 -10.87
CA GLY A 324 -8.78 5.15 -10.14
C GLY A 324 -9.94 4.23 -9.75
N LYS A 325 -9.88 2.92 -10.05
CA LYS A 325 -10.93 1.96 -9.65
C LYS A 325 -11.03 1.83 -8.13
N ILE A 326 -9.92 2.00 -7.41
CA ILE A 326 -9.88 2.05 -5.96
C ILE A 326 -9.86 3.52 -5.54
N ASN A 327 -10.90 3.96 -4.83
CA ASN A 327 -10.93 5.30 -4.27
C ASN A 327 -10.10 5.34 -2.98
N ASP A 328 -9.13 6.26 -2.91
CA ASP A 328 -8.21 6.40 -1.78
C ASP A 328 -8.91 6.74 -0.46
N MET A 329 -9.90 7.65 -0.49
CA MET A 329 -10.64 8.05 0.71
C MET A 329 -11.53 6.91 1.21
N THR A 330 -12.20 6.20 0.30
CA THR A 330 -13.06 5.07 0.66
C THR A 330 -12.23 3.93 1.27
N LEU A 331 -11.09 3.60 0.66
CA LEU A 331 -10.18 2.59 1.22
C LEU A 331 -9.74 2.96 2.64
N ARG A 332 -9.31 4.22 2.85
CA ARG A 332 -8.91 4.71 4.17
C ARG A 332 -10.03 4.63 5.21
N LEU A 333 -11.27 4.95 4.83
CA LEU A 333 -12.43 4.84 5.72
C LEU A 333 -12.69 3.40 6.14
N PHE A 334 -12.68 2.44 5.20
CA PHE A 334 -12.87 1.02 5.53
C PHE A 334 -11.76 0.49 6.46
N VAL A 335 -10.52 0.91 6.21
CA VAL A 335 -9.39 0.58 7.08
C VAL A 335 -9.59 1.18 8.47
N ALA A 336 -9.95 2.47 8.58
CA ALA A 336 -10.14 3.16 9.86
C ALA A 336 -11.30 2.57 10.68
N PHE A 337 -12.41 2.23 10.05
CA PHE A 337 -13.50 1.49 10.71
C PHE A 337 -13.05 0.11 11.19
N GLY A 338 -12.27 -0.62 10.37
CA GLY A 338 -11.69 -1.89 10.78
C GLY A 338 -10.86 -1.76 12.06
N VAL A 339 -9.90 -0.83 12.08
CA VAL A 339 -9.06 -0.58 13.27
C VAL A 339 -9.90 -0.19 14.47
N ALA A 340 -10.86 0.71 14.29
CA ALA A 340 -11.72 1.18 15.37
C ALA A 340 -12.50 0.03 16.03
N PHE A 341 -13.13 -0.83 15.23
CA PHE A 341 -13.80 -2.03 15.73
C PHE A 341 -12.83 -3.02 16.36
N GLY A 342 -11.65 -3.21 15.75
CA GLY A 342 -10.62 -4.09 16.28
C GLY A 342 -10.14 -3.66 17.67
N ILE A 343 -9.79 -2.39 17.87
CA ILE A 343 -9.34 -1.87 19.17
C ILE A 343 -10.48 -1.90 20.19
N ALA A 344 -11.72 -1.58 19.80
CA ALA A 344 -12.88 -1.67 20.69
C ALA A 344 -13.15 -3.11 21.15
N LEU A 345 -13.05 -4.10 20.25
CA LEU A 345 -13.15 -5.52 20.59
C LEU A 345 -12.00 -5.99 21.47
N GLY A 346 -10.78 -5.51 21.22
CA GLY A 346 -9.63 -5.79 22.06
C GLY A 346 -9.80 -5.23 23.48
N ALA A 347 -10.33 -4.02 23.62
CA ALA A 347 -10.69 -3.44 24.91
C ALA A 347 -11.80 -4.24 25.60
N TYR A 348 -12.84 -4.67 24.86
CA TYR A 348 -13.88 -5.59 25.36
C TYR A 348 -13.24 -6.86 25.94
N ARG A 349 -12.34 -7.50 25.20
CA ARG A 349 -11.65 -8.70 25.63
C ARG A 349 -10.88 -8.50 26.94
N ILE A 350 -10.21 -7.34 27.14
CA ILE A 350 -9.52 -7.05 28.41
C ILE A 350 -10.52 -6.93 29.55
N VAL A 351 -11.63 -6.23 29.35
CA VAL A 351 -12.68 -6.07 30.36
C VAL A 351 -13.32 -7.42 30.71
N ASP A 352 -13.68 -8.22 29.70
CA ASP A 352 -14.32 -9.53 29.87
C ASP A 352 -13.36 -10.61 30.40
N GLY A 353 -12.06 -10.52 30.06
CA GLY A 353 -11.03 -11.49 30.43
C GLY A 353 -10.91 -12.69 29.51
N GLY A 354 -11.42 -12.56 28.32
CA GLY A 354 -11.30 -13.57 27.29
C GLY A 354 -9.83 -13.80 26.85
N GLN A 355 -9.47 -15.04 26.59
CA GLN A 355 -8.13 -15.37 26.11
C GLN A 355 -7.95 -14.92 24.67
N ILE A 356 -6.91 -14.15 24.41
CA ILE A 356 -6.66 -13.49 23.11
C ILE A 356 -6.63 -14.47 21.93
N HIS A 357 -6.04 -15.65 22.11
CA HIS A 357 -5.85 -16.60 21.01
C HIS A 357 -7.17 -17.09 20.39
N TYR A 358 -8.26 -17.20 21.15
CA TYR A 358 -9.55 -17.57 20.58
C TYR A 358 -10.08 -16.51 19.61
N TYR A 359 -10.00 -15.24 19.99
CA TYR A 359 -10.45 -14.14 19.12
C TYR A 359 -9.61 -14.06 17.84
N ILE A 360 -8.29 -14.20 17.98
CA ILE A 360 -7.36 -14.10 16.86
C ILE A 360 -7.51 -15.28 15.89
N ILE A 361 -7.67 -16.52 16.41
CA ILE A 361 -7.89 -17.71 15.58
C ILE A 361 -9.17 -17.55 14.76
N VAL A 362 -10.27 -17.12 15.39
CA VAL A 362 -11.55 -16.86 14.68
C VAL A 362 -11.37 -15.77 13.63
N GLY A 363 -10.69 -14.67 13.99
CA GLY A 363 -10.43 -13.58 13.07
C GLY A 363 -9.63 -14.01 11.83
N TYR A 364 -8.54 -14.75 12.01
CA TYR A 364 -7.76 -15.26 10.87
C TYR A 364 -8.51 -16.33 10.06
N ALA A 365 -9.36 -17.13 10.69
CA ALA A 365 -10.23 -18.03 9.95
C ALA A 365 -11.19 -17.26 9.03
N ILE A 366 -11.74 -16.13 9.50
CA ILE A 366 -12.56 -15.23 8.67
C ILE A 366 -11.72 -14.63 7.52
N VAL A 367 -10.52 -14.11 7.81
CA VAL A 367 -9.60 -13.55 6.79
C VAL A 367 -9.27 -14.59 5.71
N ILE A 368 -8.92 -15.81 6.11
CA ILE A 368 -8.64 -16.91 5.18
C ILE A 368 -9.89 -17.22 4.33
N GLY A 369 -11.07 -17.32 4.96
CA GLY A 369 -12.34 -17.53 4.25
C GLY A 369 -12.62 -16.44 3.22
N LEU A 370 -12.45 -15.17 3.59
CA LEU A 370 -12.63 -14.04 2.69
C LEU A 370 -11.61 -14.04 1.54
N THR A 371 -10.39 -14.52 1.77
CA THR A 371 -9.35 -14.61 0.73
C THR A 371 -9.76 -15.49 -0.45
N PHE A 372 -10.58 -16.54 -0.23
CA PHE A 372 -11.08 -17.38 -1.31
C PHE A 372 -12.20 -16.72 -2.15
N ILE A 373 -12.85 -15.69 -1.61
CA ILE A 373 -14.00 -15.04 -2.23
C ILE A 373 -13.62 -13.67 -2.80
N ALA A 374 -12.63 -13.01 -2.21
CA ALA A 374 -12.22 -11.65 -2.57
C ALA A 374 -11.56 -11.57 -3.95
N PRO A 375 -11.72 -10.43 -4.67
CA PRO A 375 -11.05 -10.17 -5.93
C PRO A 375 -9.52 -10.24 -5.79
N LYS A 376 -8.84 -10.89 -6.75
CA LYS A 376 -7.39 -11.14 -6.69
C LYS A 376 -6.55 -9.87 -6.53
N HIS A 377 -7.00 -8.75 -7.06
CA HIS A 377 -6.31 -7.45 -6.98
C HIS A 377 -6.47 -6.77 -5.62
N ILE A 378 -7.53 -7.08 -4.87
CA ILE A 378 -7.76 -6.52 -3.53
C ILE A 378 -7.00 -7.30 -2.45
N ILE A 379 -6.79 -8.60 -2.64
CA ILE A 379 -6.15 -9.47 -1.63
C ILE A 379 -4.81 -8.91 -1.13
N PRO A 380 -3.83 -8.56 -1.98
CA PRO A 380 -2.55 -8.02 -1.50
C PRO A 380 -2.71 -6.71 -0.75
N ILE A 381 -3.59 -5.82 -1.22
CA ILE A 381 -3.87 -4.51 -0.60
C ILE A 381 -4.53 -4.69 0.77
N ALA A 382 -5.47 -5.63 0.88
CA ALA A 382 -6.16 -5.92 2.14
C ALA A 382 -5.18 -6.45 3.20
N TYR A 383 -4.30 -7.36 2.83
CA TYR A 383 -3.27 -7.87 3.73
C TYR A 383 -2.25 -6.80 4.13
N ASP A 384 -1.79 -5.99 3.19
CA ASP A 384 -0.90 -4.86 3.48
C ASP A 384 -1.59 -3.81 4.35
N SER A 385 -2.90 -3.58 4.16
CA SER A 385 -3.67 -2.64 5.00
C SER A 385 -3.64 -3.03 6.47
N GLY A 386 -3.65 -4.33 6.80
CA GLY A 386 -3.49 -4.79 8.18
C GLY A 386 -2.15 -4.39 8.80
N GLY A 387 -1.05 -4.43 8.02
CA GLY A 387 0.25 -3.98 8.48
C GLY A 387 0.38 -2.46 8.56
N VAL A 388 -0.24 -1.72 7.63
CA VAL A 388 -0.07 -0.25 7.53
C VAL A 388 -0.73 0.54 8.65
N THR A 389 -1.72 -0.04 9.35
CA THR A 389 -2.54 0.66 10.37
C THR A 389 -1.86 0.86 11.72
N THR A 390 -0.67 0.33 11.88
CA THR A 390 0.05 0.29 13.15
C THR A 390 1.28 1.18 13.08
N SER A 391 1.06 2.49 13.24
CA SER A 391 2.11 3.51 13.15
C SER A 391 2.91 3.72 14.43
N THR A 392 3.97 4.51 14.29
CA THR A 392 4.80 4.99 15.40
C THR A 392 4.03 5.78 16.48
N VAL A 393 2.82 6.29 16.17
CA VAL A 393 1.94 6.97 17.14
C VAL A 393 0.84 6.05 17.64
N THR A 394 0.18 5.32 16.75
CA THR A 394 -0.92 4.41 17.09
C THR A 394 -0.46 3.30 18.02
N VAL A 395 0.67 2.68 17.73
CA VAL A 395 1.21 1.55 18.52
C VAL A 395 1.44 1.91 19.99
N PRO A 396 2.22 2.95 20.32
CA PRO A 396 2.44 3.31 21.72
C PRO A 396 1.16 3.69 22.46
N LEU A 397 0.25 4.43 21.81
CA LEU A 397 -1.00 4.85 22.44
C LEU A 397 -1.93 3.67 22.73
N VAL A 398 -2.08 2.77 21.76
CA VAL A 398 -2.92 1.57 21.90
C VAL A 398 -2.33 0.58 22.90
N ALA A 399 -1.01 0.38 22.88
CA ALA A 399 -0.31 -0.44 23.89
C ALA A 399 -0.47 0.13 25.31
N ALA A 400 -0.30 1.47 25.46
CA ALA A 400 -0.49 2.12 26.75
C ALA A 400 -1.94 1.98 27.26
N LEU A 401 -2.93 2.09 26.37
CA LEU A 401 -4.33 1.82 26.71
C LEU A 401 -4.53 0.39 27.16
N GLY A 402 -4.00 -0.60 26.44
CA GLY A 402 -4.16 -2.02 26.77
C GLY A 402 -3.49 -2.39 28.09
N ILE A 403 -2.22 -2.02 28.26
CA ILE A 403 -1.47 -2.23 29.50
C ILE A 403 -2.14 -1.49 30.65
N GLY A 404 -2.54 -0.24 30.45
CA GLY A 404 -3.22 0.57 31.46
C GLY A 404 -4.58 -0.01 31.89
N LEU A 405 -5.39 -0.51 30.96
CA LEU A 405 -6.65 -1.21 31.30
C LEU A 405 -6.36 -2.47 32.11
N ALA A 406 -5.41 -3.31 31.66
CA ALA A 406 -5.07 -4.54 32.35
C ALA A 406 -4.48 -4.29 33.76
N THR A 407 -3.74 -3.20 33.96
CA THR A 407 -3.20 -2.82 35.26
C THR A 407 -4.29 -2.36 36.24
N ASN A 408 -5.34 -1.67 35.74
CA ASN A 408 -6.34 -1.03 36.59
C ASN A 408 -7.64 -1.84 36.75
N ILE A 409 -7.84 -2.90 35.97
CA ILE A 409 -9.00 -3.78 36.11
C ILE A 409 -8.66 -4.95 37.04
N PRO A 410 -9.40 -5.15 38.15
CA PRO A 410 -9.12 -6.25 39.08
C PRO A 410 -9.15 -7.62 38.39
N GLY A 411 -8.17 -8.46 38.70
CA GLY A 411 -8.05 -9.82 38.17
C GLY A 411 -7.49 -9.92 36.74
N ARG A 412 -6.90 -8.84 36.23
CA ARG A 412 -6.17 -8.83 34.94
C ARG A 412 -4.67 -8.78 35.19
N ASP A 413 -3.92 -9.34 34.26
CA ASP A 413 -2.46 -9.32 34.25
C ASP A 413 -1.95 -8.51 33.08
N PRO A 414 -1.10 -7.48 33.30
CA PRO A 414 -0.60 -6.63 32.20
C PRO A 414 0.16 -7.39 31.12
N LEU A 415 0.84 -8.49 31.43
CA LEU A 415 1.56 -9.30 30.44
C LEU A 415 0.62 -10.20 29.63
N LEU A 416 -0.38 -10.81 30.27
CA LEU A 416 -1.35 -11.70 29.65
C LEU A 416 -2.46 -10.94 28.91
N ASP A 417 -2.95 -9.87 29.53
CA ASP A 417 -4.16 -9.18 29.08
C ASP A 417 -3.87 -7.83 28.44
N GLY A 418 -2.77 -7.16 28.79
CA GLY A 418 -2.45 -5.82 28.33
C GLY A 418 -1.98 -5.75 26.88
N PHE A 419 -1.40 -6.82 26.35
CA PHE A 419 -1.03 -6.95 24.95
C PHE A 419 -2.15 -7.56 24.11
N GLY A 420 -2.10 -7.36 22.80
CA GLY A 420 -3.03 -7.92 21.83
C GLY A 420 -3.96 -6.90 21.18
N LEU A 421 -4.02 -5.65 21.65
CA LEU A 421 -4.85 -4.62 21.00
C LEU A 421 -4.33 -4.25 19.61
N ILE A 422 -3.02 -4.23 19.41
CA ILE A 422 -2.40 -3.95 18.13
C ILE A 422 -2.68 -5.08 17.14
N ALA A 423 -2.74 -6.33 17.62
CA ALA A 423 -3.13 -7.48 16.84
C ALA A 423 -4.55 -7.33 16.24
N PHE A 424 -5.52 -6.87 17.06
CA PHE A 424 -6.86 -6.58 16.56
C PHE A 424 -6.87 -5.41 15.58
N ALA A 425 -6.10 -4.35 15.85
CA ALA A 425 -5.93 -3.21 14.94
C ALA A 425 -5.36 -3.61 13.58
N SER A 426 -4.54 -4.66 13.51
CA SER A 426 -3.98 -5.21 12.28
C SER A 426 -4.94 -6.18 11.57
N LEU A 427 -5.67 -7.01 12.33
CA LEU A 427 -6.54 -8.05 11.80
C LEU A 427 -7.80 -7.50 11.12
N PHE A 428 -8.49 -6.59 11.77
CA PHE A 428 -9.80 -6.10 11.31
C PHE A 428 -9.76 -5.32 9.99
N PRO A 429 -8.75 -4.50 9.68
CA PRO A 429 -8.61 -3.89 8.36
C PRO A 429 -8.55 -4.89 7.21
N MET A 430 -7.91 -6.03 7.39
CA MET A 430 -7.89 -7.09 6.37
C MET A 430 -9.32 -7.54 6.04
N ILE A 431 -10.15 -7.73 7.08
CA ILE A 431 -11.55 -8.13 6.94
C ILE A 431 -12.35 -7.04 6.21
N THR A 432 -12.25 -5.79 6.68
CA THR A 432 -13.05 -4.69 6.13
C THR A 432 -12.65 -4.32 4.71
N VAL A 433 -11.36 -4.38 4.35
CA VAL A 433 -10.89 -4.11 2.97
C VAL A 433 -11.25 -5.24 2.02
N MET A 434 -11.17 -6.51 2.44
CA MET A 434 -11.66 -7.62 1.61
C MET A 434 -13.17 -7.54 1.40
N ALA A 435 -13.94 -7.23 2.45
CA ALA A 435 -15.38 -7.01 2.35
C ALA A 435 -15.71 -5.84 1.39
N TYR A 436 -14.97 -4.73 1.49
CA TYR A 436 -15.08 -3.61 0.55
C TYR A 436 -14.85 -4.06 -0.90
N GLY A 437 -13.78 -4.80 -1.17
CA GLY A 437 -13.49 -5.31 -2.51
C GLY A 437 -14.59 -6.20 -3.08
N ILE A 438 -15.14 -7.10 -2.26
CA ILE A 438 -16.26 -7.98 -2.65
C ILE A 438 -17.51 -7.17 -2.96
N ILE A 439 -17.81 -6.15 -2.14
CA ILE A 439 -18.97 -5.28 -2.32
C ILE A 439 -18.84 -4.49 -3.63
N VAL A 440 -17.71 -3.83 -3.84
CA VAL A 440 -17.46 -3.00 -5.03
C VAL A 440 -17.57 -3.82 -6.31
N GLU A 441 -16.98 -5.03 -6.35
CA GLU A 441 -17.07 -5.90 -7.52
C GLU A 441 -18.51 -6.32 -7.83
N LYS A 442 -19.29 -6.67 -6.80
CA LYS A 442 -20.71 -7.03 -6.97
C LYS A 442 -21.55 -5.86 -7.50
N PHE A 443 -21.28 -4.63 -7.04
CA PHE A 443 -22.00 -3.45 -7.51
C PHE A 443 -21.62 -3.07 -8.96
N HIS A 444 -20.35 -3.21 -9.36
CA HIS A 444 -19.93 -2.98 -10.75
C HIS A 444 -20.59 -4.00 -11.70
N VAL A 445 -20.54 -5.28 -11.36
CA VAL A 445 -21.18 -6.34 -12.18
C VAL A 445 -22.68 -6.09 -12.32
N LYS A 446 -23.35 -5.63 -11.27
CA LYS A 446 -24.79 -5.33 -11.31
C LYS A 446 -25.09 -4.10 -12.18
N SER A 447 -24.27 -3.06 -12.08
CA SER A 447 -24.40 -1.85 -12.92
C SER A 447 -24.19 -2.16 -14.40
N ASP A 448 -23.17 -2.95 -14.74
CA ASP A 448 -22.91 -3.37 -16.12
C ASP A 448 -24.05 -4.27 -16.67
N THR A 449 -24.63 -5.11 -15.82
CA THR A 449 -25.79 -5.95 -16.22
C THR A 449 -27.05 -5.11 -16.39
N GLU A 450 -27.31 -4.14 -15.51
CA GLU A 450 -28.47 -3.23 -15.62
C GLU A 450 -28.37 -2.31 -16.85
N ILE A 451 -27.17 -1.87 -17.22
CA ILE A 451 -26.92 -1.10 -18.44
C ILE A 451 -27.15 -1.99 -19.67
N ALA A 452 -26.65 -3.21 -19.68
CA ALA A 452 -26.86 -4.16 -20.76
C ALA A 452 -28.36 -4.51 -20.92
N ASP A 453 -29.10 -4.74 -19.82
CA ASP A 453 -30.55 -4.99 -19.83
C ASP A 453 -31.36 -3.74 -20.27
N GLN A 454 -30.90 -2.52 -19.98
CA GLN A 454 -31.53 -1.30 -20.44
C GLN A 454 -31.28 -1.06 -21.93
N ASP A 455 -30.10 -1.37 -22.43
CA ASP A 455 -29.78 -1.30 -23.86
C ASP A 455 -30.56 -2.37 -24.65
N GLU A 456 -30.74 -3.57 -24.12
CA GLU A 456 -31.55 -4.63 -24.73
C GLU A 456 -33.03 -4.26 -24.77
N LYS A 457 -33.60 -3.74 -23.66
CA LYS A 457 -35.00 -3.27 -23.59
C LYS A 457 -35.24 -2.01 -24.41
N SER A 458 -34.27 -1.10 -24.54
CA SER A 458 -34.37 0.07 -25.41
C SER A 458 -34.28 -0.29 -26.87
N GLY A 459 -33.56 -1.35 -27.22
CA GLY A 459 -33.53 -1.96 -28.54
C GLY A 459 -34.85 -2.59 -28.93
N GLU A 460 -35.45 -3.39 -28.05
CA GLU A 460 -36.76 -4.03 -28.27
C GLU A 460 -37.91 -3.02 -28.36
N ALA A 461 -37.92 -1.96 -27.53
CA ALA A 461 -38.93 -0.91 -27.58
C ALA A 461 -38.90 -0.09 -28.88
N LYS A 462 -37.73 0.08 -29.51
CA LYS A 462 -37.60 0.76 -30.82
C LYS A 462 -38.02 -0.14 -31.97
N ILE A 463 -37.88 -1.45 -31.89
CA ILE A 463 -38.35 -2.39 -32.91
C ILE A 463 -39.87 -2.48 -32.90
N HIS A 464 -40.52 -2.42 -31.71
CA HIS A 464 -41.99 -2.42 -31.61
C HIS A 464 -42.66 -1.09 -32.02
N GLY A 465 -41.97 0.06 -31.84
CA GLY A 465 -42.52 1.39 -32.20
C GLY A 465 -42.44 1.73 -33.67
N SER A 466 -41.69 0.98 -34.51
CA SER A 466 -41.54 1.23 -35.95
C SER A 466 -42.41 0.34 -36.85
N LEU A 467 -43.22 -0.56 -36.27
CA LEU A 467 -44.05 -1.51 -37.03
C LEU A 467 -45.54 -1.12 -37.13
N GLU A 468 -45.96 0.02 -36.58
CA GLU A 468 -47.39 0.47 -36.64
C GLU A 468 -47.70 1.40 -37.85
N GLY A 469 -47.03 1.29 -38.96
CA GLY A 469 -47.21 2.21 -40.07
C GLY A 469 -46.98 1.68 -41.50
N VAL A 470 -47.02 0.39 -41.74
CA VAL A 470 -46.95 -0.12 -43.14
C VAL A 470 -47.98 -1.24 -43.34
N ASP A 471 -49.08 -0.87 -43.99
CA ASP A 471 -50.07 -1.80 -44.54
C ASP A 471 -49.47 -2.48 -45.80
N ASP A 472 -49.61 -3.80 -45.82
CA ASP A 472 -49.78 -4.70 -46.94
C ASP A 472 -48.70 -4.72 -48.05
N MET A 473 -47.67 -5.56 -47.85
CA MET A 473 -47.08 -6.29 -48.98
C MET A 473 -46.38 -7.58 -48.51
N SER A 474 -46.82 -8.67 -49.10
CA SER A 474 -46.48 -10.08 -48.92
C SER A 474 -45.06 -10.40 -48.38
N LEU A 475 -45.02 -10.99 -47.18
CA LEU A 475 -43.86 -11.64 -46.60
C LEU A 475 -43.53 -12.95 -47.32
N SER A 476 -42.64 -12.91 -48.31
CA SER A 476 -41.85 -14.07 -48.70
C SER A 476 -40.66 -14.18 -47.75
N THR A 477 -40.54 -15.31 -47.05
CA THR A 477 -39.51 -15.70 -46.15
C THR A 477 -38.10 -15.39 -46.65
N VAL A 478 -37.46 -14.32 -46.14
CA VAL A 478 -36.02 -14.12 -46.24
C VAL A 478 -35.37 -14.61 -44.96
N ASN A 479 -34.74 -15.76 -45.08
CA ASN A 479 -33.80 -16.26 -44.05
C ASN A 479 -32.63 -15.28 -44.02
N LEU A 480 -32.60 -14.34 -43.08
CA LEU A 480 -31.48 -13.43 -42.82
C LEU A 480 -30.43 -14.23 -42.05
N ASP A 481 -29.56 -14.91 -42.78
CA ASP A 481 -28.34 -15.50 -42.26
C ASP A 481 -27.42 -14.35 -41.77
N ALA A 482 -27.12 -14.31 -40.47
CA ALA A 482 -26.28 -13.29 -39.83
C ALA A 482 -24.86 -13.19 -40.43
N THR A 483 -24.51 -14.09 -41.35
CA THR A 483 -23.26 -14.08 -42.11
C THR A 483 -23.26 -13.14 -43.30
N ASN A 484 -24.41 -12.77 -43.83
CA ASN A 484 -24.53 -11.92 -45.04
C ASN A 484 -24.65 -10.41 -44.76
N LEU A 485 -24.92 -9.99 -43.54
CA LEU A 485 -24.87 -8.58 -43.11
C LEU A 485 -23.44 -8.02 -42.96
N ARG A 486 -22.43 -8.88 -43.05
CA ARG A 486 -21.01 -8.49 -42.89
C ARG A 486 -20.37 -7.94 -44.19
N HIS A 487 -21.07 -7.91 -45.32
CA HIS A 487 -20.46 -7.55 -46.61
C HIS A 487 -20.96 -6.23 -47.24
N SER A 488 -21.83 -5.45 -46.56
CA SER A 488 -22.36 -4.22 -47.18
C SER A 488 -21.81 -2.92 -46.57
N LEU A 489 -21.01 -2.94 -45.54
CA LEU A 489 -20.36 -1.75 -44.95
C LEU A 489 -18.85 -1.98 -44.89
N SER A 490 -18.14 -1.59 -45.96
CA SER A 490 -16.67 -1.61 -45.98
C SER A 490 -16.09 -0.28 -45.44
N LEU A 491 -16.41 0.07 -44.21
CA LEU A 491 -15.66 1.10 -43.50
C LEU A 491 -14.42 0.43 -42.91
N ASP A 492 -13.29 0.60 -43.56
CA ASP A 492 -11.99 0.24 -43.01
C ASP A 492 -11.65 1.24 -41.89
N PHE A 493 -11.39 0.73 -40.67
CA PHE A 493 -10.97 1.54 -39.55
C PHE A 493 -9.47 1.46 -39.34
N SER A 494 -8.89 2.56 -38.89
CA SER A 494 -7.50 2.63 -38.46
C SER A 494 -7.40 3.26 -37.07
N ALA A 495 -6.41 2.80 -36.28
CA ALA A 495 -6.00 3.44 -35.06
C ALA A 495 -4.92 4.48 -35.40
N VAL A 496 -5.16 5.74 -35.08
CA VAL A 496 -4.14 6.81 -35.15
C VAL A 496 -3.58 6.99 -33.74
N ILE A 497 -2.28 6.81 -33.60
CA ILE A 497 -1.57 6.90 -32.32
C ILE A 497 -0.66 8.11 -32.40
N VAL A 498 -0.80 9.02 -31.42
CA VAL A 498 -0.01 10.25 -31.31
C VAL A 498 0.64 10.31 -29.94
N ILE A 499 1.95 10.44 -29.90
CA ILE A 499 2.73 10.53 -28.67
C ILE A 499 3.32 11.93 -28.63
N VAL A 500 2.99 12.71 -27.60
CA VAL A 500 3.45 14.11 -27.46
C VAL A 500 3.73 14.42 -25.98
N PRO A 501 4.61 15.40 -25.70
CA PRO A 501 4.77 15.93 -24.36
C PRO A 501 3.45 16.46 -23.81
N LYS A 502 3.25 16.33 -22.49
CA LYS A 502 2.01 16.74 -21.81
C LYS A 502 1.59 18.18 -22.12
N GLY A 503 2.55 19.09 -22.30
CA GLY A 503 2.30 20.47 -22.67
C GLY A 503 1.69 20.68 -24.06
N LYS A 504 1.82 19.71 -24.98
CA LYS A 504 1.27 19.75 -26.35
C LYS A 504 -0.02 18.92 -26.52
N LYS A 505 -0.53 18.34 -25.44
CA LYS A 505 -1.74 17.50 -25.42
C LYS A 505 -2.95 18.20 -26.03
N ASP A 506 -3.23 19.42 -25.58
CA ASP A 506 -4.43 20.14 -25.99
C ASP A 506 -4.36 20.59 -27.46
N ASP A 507 -3.17 20.97 -27.94
CA ASP A 507 -2.93 21.29 -29.33
C ASP A 507 -3.14 20.06 -30.24
N ALA A 508 -2.70 18.87 -29.78
CA ALA A 508 -2.92 17.61 -30.46
C ALA A 508 -4.41 17.23 -30.53
N LEU A 509 -5.15 17.41 -29.43
CA LEU A 509 -6.59 17.19 -29.40
C LEU A 509 -7.35 18.11 -30.36
N HIS A 510 -6.99 19.40 -30.41
CA HIS A 510 -7.57 20.36 -31.34
C HIS A 510 -7.24 20.01 -32.79
N ALA A 511 -6.00 19.59 -33.09
CA ALA A 511 -5.60 19.18 -34.42
C ALA A 511 -6.41 17.96 -34.91
N ALA A 512 -6.59 16.95 -34.06
CA ALA A 512 -7.38 15.77 -34.40
C ALA A 512 -8.85 16.10 -34.63
N LYS A 513 -9.43 16.92 -33.75
CA LYS A 513 -10.83 17.34 -33.85
C LYS A 513 -11.10 18.13 -35.13
N ASP A 514 -10.22 19.06 -35.50
CA ASP A 514 -10.35 19.85 -36.71
C ASP A 514 -10.23 18.99 -38.00
N ALA A 515 -9.56 17.84 -37.88
CA ALA A 515 -9.44 16.86 -38.97
C ALA A 515 -10.54 15.78 -38.95
N GLY A 516 -11.56 15.89 -38.07
CA GLY A 516 -12.73 15.01 -38.05
C GLY A 516 -12.66 13.84 -37.05
N ALA A 517 -11.74 13.83 -36.11
CA ALA A 517 -11.72 12.81 -35.06
C ALA A 517 -12.78 13.09 -33.99
N SER A 518 -13.71 12.15 -33.76
CA SER A 518 -14.86 12.31 -32.85
C SER A 518 -14.60 11.76 -31.43
N GLY A 519 -13.61 10.91 -31.23
CA GLY A 519 -13.29 10.30 -29.93
C GLY A 519 -11.80 10.09 -29.72
N VAL A 520 -11.34 10.13 -28.47
CA VAL A 520 -9.94 9.92 -28.13
C VAL A 520 -9.81 9.15 -26.83
N THR A 521 -8.88 8.20 -26.78
CA THR A 521 -8.39 7.59 -25.53
C THR A 521 -7.07 8.21 -25.17
N ILE A 522 -6.94 8.72 -23.95
CA ILE A 522 -5.75 9.42 -23.46
C ILE A 522 -5.05 8.53 -22.44
N MET A 523 -3.76 8.26 -22.65
CA MET A 523 -2.93 7.47 -21.75
C MET A 523 -1.69 8.28 -21.38
N ASN A 524 -1.30 8.29 -20.11
CA ASN A 524 -0.03 8.86 -19.69
C ASN A 524 1.08 7.81 -19.97
N ALA A 525 2.16 8.24 -20.59
CA ALA A 525 3.30 7.39 -20.93
C ALA A 525 4.61 8.06 -20.52
N ASN A 526 5.59 7.24 -20.13
CA ASN A 526 6.95 7.69 -19.92
C ASN A 526 7.77 7.18 -21.09
N GLY A 527 8.18 8.09 -21.98
CA GLY A 527 9.05 7.80 -23.11
C GLY A 527 10.49 8.22 -22.81
N MET A 528 11.45 7.55 -23.44
CA MET A 528 12.88 7.91 -23.38
C MET A 528 13.44 7.91 -24.79
N GLY A 529 13.85 9.09 -25.28
CA GLY A 529 14.54 9.24 -26.58
C GLY A 529 16.00 8.80 -26.49
N LEU A 530 16.57 8.29 -27.58
CA LEU A 530 17.99 7.87 -27.65
C LEU A 530 18.96 9.03 -27.39
N ALA A 531 18.58 10.27 -27.68
CA ALA A 531 19.39 11.46 -27.44
C ALA A 531 19.37 11.95 -25.98
N GLU A 532 18.42 11.50 -25.18
CA GLU A 532 18.24 11.91 -23.78
C GLU A 532 18.96 10.99 -22.78
N LEU A 533 19.48 9.86 -23.22
CA LEU A 533 20.25 8.92 -22.37
C LEU A 533 21.45 9.59 -21.69
N ASP A 534 22.08 10.58 -22.31
CA ASP A 534 23.20 11.35 -21.75
C ASP A 534 22.75 12.51 -20.82
N ASN A 535 21.50 12.99 -20.96
CA ASN A 535 20.93 14.09 -20.17
C ASN A 535 19.98 13.62 -19.04
N PHE A 536 19.67 12.34 -18.96
CA PHE A 536 18.76 11.74 -17.96
C PHE A 536 19.12 12.08 -16.51
N TYR A 537 20.38 12.41 -16.24
CA TYR A 537 20.85 12.79 -14.90
C TYR A 537 20.71 14.27 -14.55
N ARG A 538 20.19 15.12 -15.46
CA ARG A 538 20.15 16.58 -15.27
C ARG A 538 18.77 17.22 -15.25
N HIS A 539 17.70 16.52 -15.61
CA HIS A 539 16.36 17.10 -15.65
C HIS A 539 15.38 16.32 -14.78
N SER A 540 14.53 17.08 -14.09
CA SER A 540 13.45 16.58 -13.23
C SER A 540 12.48 15.70 -14.01
N PRO A 541 11.85 14.68 -13.38
CA PRO A 541 10.93 13.74 -14.03
C PRO A 541 9.52 14.34 -14.28
N GLU A 542 9.41 15.60 -14.67
CA GLU A 542 8.12 16.30 -14.80
C GLU A 542 7.54 16.34 -16.22
N GLU A 543 8.25 15.91 -17.25
CA GLU A 543 7.72 15.80 -18.61
C GLU A 543 7.30 14.36 -18.91
N ASN A 544 6.09 14.00 -18.45
CA ASN A 544 5.41 12.76 -18.86
C ASN A 544 4.84 12.99 -20.26
N ASP A 545 5.12 12.08 -21.19
CA ASP A 545 4.48 12.04 -22.50
C ASP A 545 3.03 11.57 -22.36
N VAL A 546 2.19 12.00 -23.30
CA VAL A 546 0.81 11.58 -23.41
C VAL A 546 0.63 10.85 -24.74
N VAL A 547 0.04 9.67 -24.70
CA VAL A 547 -0.39 8.90 -25.86
C VAL A 547 -1.87 9.18 -26.12
N LEU A 548 -2.18 9.68 -27.29
CA LEU A 548 -3.53 9.89 -27.77
C LEU A 548 -3.85 8.80 -28.80
N LEU A 549 -4.88 8.02 -28.57
CA LEU A 549 -5.34 6.96 -29.46
C LEU A 549 -6.71 7.34 -30.02
N PHE A 550 -6.80 7.47 -31.35
CA PHE A 550 -8.02 7.73 -32.09
C PHE A 550 -8.37 6.50 -32.93
N ILE A 551 -9.62 6.05 -32.86
CA ILE A 551 -10.14 5.04 -33.77
C ILE A 551 -11.03 5.77 -34.77
N VAL A 552 -10.62 5.77 -36.04
CA VAL A 552 -11.23 6.59 -37.08
C VAL A 552 -11.37 5.81 -38.39
N PRO A 553 -12.31 6.18 -39.28
CA PRO A 553 -12.33 5.65 -40.62
C PRO A 553 -10.99 5.90 -41.34
N SER A 554 -10.50 4.92 -42.09
CA SER A 554 -9.20 4.99 -42.77
C SER A 554 -9.11 6.17 -43.76
N ALA A 555 -10.25 6.63 -44.29
CA ALA A 555 -10.34 7.75 -45.21
C ALA A 555 -9.87 9.10 -44.62
N ILE A 556 -9.98 9.32 -43.30
CA ILE A 556 -9.59 10.59 -42.65
C ILE A 556 -8.22 10.55 -41.98
N VAL A 557 -7.53 9.41 -41.97
CA VAL A 557 -6.23 9.21 -41.31
C VAL A 557 -5.18 10.19 -41.82
N ASP A 558 -5.06 10.34 -43.14
CA ASP A 558 -4.07 11.25 -43.77
C ASP A 558 -4.32 12.71 -43.40
N GLY A 559 -5.60 13.10 -43.26
CA GLY A 559 -6.00 14.42 -42.80
C GLY A 559 -5.56 14.70 -41.38
N ILE A 560 -5.79 13.75 -40.47
CA ILE A 560 -5.39 13.84 -39.07
C ILE A 560 -3.87 13.93 -38.93
N ILE A 561 -3.12 13.06 -39.60
CA ILE A 561 -1.64 13.07 -39.56
C ILE A 561 -1.08 14.38 -40.12
N LYS A 562 -1.62 14.90 -41.25
CA LYS A 562 -1.19 16.18 -41.80
C LYS A 562 -1.44 17.35 -40.85
N GLU A 563 -2.63 17.43 -40.21
CA GLU A 563 -2.93 18.46 -39.24
C GLU A 563 -2.04 18.35 -37.98
N MET A 564 -1.76 17.15 -37.51
CA MET A 564 -0.80 16.92 -36.44
C MET A 564 0.59 17.44 -36.78
N ILE A 565 1.10 17.12 -37.97
CA ILE A 565 2.42 17.61 -38.44
C ILE A 565 2.40 19.14 -38.51
N ARG A 566 1.32 19.74 -39.04
CA ARG A 566 1.20 21.19 -39.24
C ARG A 566 1.16 21.96 -37.92
N LYS A 567 0.33 21.52 -36.94
CA LYS A 567 0.09 22.26 -35.71
C LYS A 567 1.14 21.97 -34.62
N LEU A 568 1.65 20.75 -34.55
CA LEU A 568 2.59 20.35 -33.51
C LEU A 568 4.05 20.49 -33.93
N HIS A 569 4.31 20.78 -35.24
CA HIS A 569 5.67 20.85 -35.79
C HIS A 569 6.52 19.60 -35.53
N ILE A 570 5.90 18.41 -35.50
CA ILE A 570 6.52 17.12 -35.11
C ILE A 570 7.80 16.85 -35.93
N THR A 571 7.81 17.16 -37.21
CA THR A 571 8.96 16.92 -38.12
C THR A 571 10.14 17.87 -37.90
N THR A 572 9.92 19.04 -37.30
CA THR A 572 10.95 20.07 -37.11
C THR A 572 11.45 20.18 -35.67
N SER A 573 10.60 19.94 -34.68
CA SER A 573 10.95 20.03 -33.27
C SER A 573 11.40 18.70 -32.66
N GLY A 574 11.04 17.56 -33.27
CA GLY A 574 11.30 16.23 -32.71
C GLY A 574 10.47 15.87 -31.48
N ASP A 575 9.51 16.72 -31.10
CA ASP A 575 8.75 16.64 -29.84
C ASP A 575 7.50 15.76 -29.93
N GLY A 576 7.50 14.74 -30.78
CA GLY A 576 6.35 13.83 -30.85
C GLY A 576 6.43 12.86 -32.03
N ILE A 577 5.58 11.86 -31.98
CA ILE A 577 5.45 10.81 -33.01
C ILE A 577 3.95 10.62 -33.29
N ALA A 578 3.58 10.58 -34.60
CA ALA A 578 2.25 10.22 -35.02
C ALA A 578 2.32 9.13 -36.09
N PHE A 579 1.55 8.07 -35.93
CA PHE A 579 1.49 6.95 -36.86
C PHE A 579 0.10 6.30 -36.86
N SER A 580 -0.23 5.56 -37.91
CA SER A 580 -1.49 4.81 -37.99
C SER A 580 -1.25 3.32 -38.12
N VAL A 581 -2.22 2.54 -37.59
CA VAL A 581 -2.24 1.07 -37.66
C VAL A 581 -3.62 0.65 -38.20
N PRO A 582 -3.71 -0.10 -39.29
CA PRO A 582 -4.99 -0.60 -39.78
C PRO A 582 -5.61 -1.60 -38.80
N ILE A 583 -6.91 -1.49 -38.57
CA ILE A 583 -7.66 -2.39 -37.67
C ILE A 583 -8.33 -3.44 -38.52
N THR A 584 -7.92 -4.72 -38.34
CA THR A 584 -8.48 -5.85 -39.08
C THR A 584 -9.82 -6.34 -38.53
N HIS A 585 -10.05 -6.16 -37.22
CA HIS A 585 -11.28 -6.58 -36.56
C HIS A 585 -11.64 -5.58 -35.46
N ILE A 586 -12.85 -5.08 -35.45
CA ILE A 586 -13.40 -4.20 -34.42
C ILE A 586 -14.74 -4.76 -33.93
N LYS A 587 -14.98 -4.70 -32.61
CA LYS A 587 -16.24 -5.04 -31.96
C LYS A 587 -16.57 -3.97 -30.93
N GLY A 588 -17.87 -3.65 -30.76
CA GLY A 588 -18.34 -2.70 -29.76
C GLY A 588 -18.60 -1.28 -30.29
N ILE A 589 -18.57 -1.08 -31.60
CA ILE A 589 -19.06 0.16 -32.21
C ILE A 589 -20.58 0.05 -32.32
N SER A 590 -21.31 1.02 -31.74
CA SER A 590 -22.77 1.06 -31.85
C SER A 590 -23.18 1.54 -33.24
N LEU A 591 -24.35 1.08 -33.73
CA LEU A 591 -24.94 1.50 -35.01
C LEU A 591 -25.03 3.03 -35.13
N ARG A 592 -25.25 3.73 -34.03
CA ARG A 592 -25.30 5.21 -34.00
C ARG A 592 -23.91 5.84 -34.23
N GLN A 593 -22.84 5.18 -33.86
CA GLN A 593 -21.47 5.64 -34.16
C GLN A 593 -21.09 5.37 -35.60
N GLU A 594 -21.55 4.26 -36.19
CA GLU A 594 -21.38 3.95 -37.61
C GLU A 594 -22.06 5.02 -38.46
N ASP A 595 -23.33 5.39 -38.18
CA ASP A 595 -24.05 6.47 -38.87
C ASP A 595 -23.35 7.84 -38.78
N LEU A 596 -22.74 8.16 -37.65
CA LEU A 596 -21.98 9.38 -37.46
C LEU A 596 -20.70 9.37 -38.31
N PHE A 597 -19.99 8.25 -38.36
CA PHE A 597 -18.80 8.11 -39.21
C PHE A 597 -19.12 8.16 -40.71
N GLU A 598 -20.23 7.57 -41.16
CA GLU A 598 -20.68 7.64 -42.56
C GLU A 598 -20.98 9.07 -42.97
N ARG A 599 -21.72 9.84 -42.16
CA ARG A 599 -22.04 11.26 -42.43
C ARG A 599 -20.79 12.14 -42.47
N GLU A 600 -19.80 11.84 -41.61
CA GLU A 600 -18.53 12.55 -41.55
C GLU A 600 -17.70 12.31 -42.82
N VAL A 601 -17.61 11.06 -43.28
CA VAL A 601 -16.94 10.69 -44.54
C VAL A 601 -17.64 11.29 -45.76
N GLU A 602 -18.98 11.27 -45.82
CA GLU A 602 -19.74 11.91 -46.90
C GLU A 602 -19.59 13.44 -46.95
N SER A 603 -19.49 14.10 -45.79
CA SER A 603 -19.29 15.54 -45.72
C SER A 603 -17.92 15.96 -46.27
N LEU A 604 -16.88 15.20 -45.98
CA LEU A 604 -15.51 15.44 -46.43
C LEU A 604 -15.36 15.16 -47.94
N SER A 605 -16.02 14.12 -48.47
CA SER A 605 -15.99 13.82 -49.92
C SER A 605 -16.69 14.87 -50.77
N LYS A 606 -17.69 15.58 -50.22
CA LYS A 606 -18.38 16.71 -50.90
C LYS A 606 -17.56 18.00 -50.95
N ASP A 607 -16.64 18.20 -50.01
CA ASP A 607 -15.75 19.37 -49.99
C ASP A 607 -14.54 19.21 -50.92
N GLU A 608 -14.06 17.97 -51.16
CA GLU A 608 -12.98 17.71 -52.12
C GLU A 608 -13.42 17.86 -53.58
N THR A 609 -14.71 17.66 -53.87
CA THR A 609 -15.27 17.86 -55.24
C THR A 609 -15.56 19.32 -55.59
N LYS A 610 -15.38 20.27 -54.62
CA LYS A 610 -15.56 21.72 -54.81
C LYS A 610 -14.25 22.52 -54.87
N LYS A 611 -13.12 21.88 -54.80
CA LYS A 611 -11.79 22.47 -55.06
C LYS A 611 -11.22 21.93 -56.36
#